data_d5e100b29b54e069436799af9b73232c
#
_entry.id   d5e100b29b54e069436799af9b73232c
#
_cell.length_a   1.000
_cell.length_b   1.000
_cell.length_c   1.000
_cell.angle_alpha   90.00
_cell.angle_beta   90.00
_cell.angle_gamma   90.00
#
_symmetry.space_group_name_H-M   'P 1'
#
loop_
_entity.id
_entity.type
_entity.pdbx_description
1 polymer ?
#
loop_
_entity_poly.entity_id
_entity_poly.type
_entity_poly.pdbx_seq_one_letter_code
_entity_poly.pdbx_strand_id
1 'polypeptide(L)'
;MDQHELASLANTSADGGTNTAAMAENLKKIGTRFQIRIKVLDSLANSRDFRNLLKAYNRAASKLKKEKVENEHDWSGFWDNADGEVLKLARAGSPSQVDRWLNAIRPYIMAGIPVFWSVQLGIVPEPLRLSQTRGGHLRLIIGFDEEKKTLIFSDSWGAAHTEKEMPLADAIAITTGRQVMQPSK
;
A
#
# COMPACT_ATOMS: atom_id res chain seq x y z
N MET A 1 8.48 22.41 -10.04
CA MET A 1 9.07 21.08 -10.36
C MET A 1 8.12 20.40 -11.29
N ASP A 2 8.57 20.05 -12.48
CA ASP A 2 7.74 19.32 -13.42
C ASP A 2 7.82 17.80 -13.20
N GLN A 3 6.99 17.03 -13.90
CA GLN A 3 6.92 15.58 -13.75
C GLN A 3 8.21 14.86 -14.17
N HIS A 4 8.99 15.42 -15.10
CA HIS A 4 10.24 14.83 -15.55
C HIS A 4 11.36 15.02 -14.52
N GLU A 5 11.38 16.19 -13.87
CA GLU A 5 12.28 16.45 -12.74
C GLU A 5 11.96 15.51 -11.57
N LEU A 6 10.66 15.29 -11.27
CA LEU A 6 10.23 14.33 -10.26
C LEU A 6 10.61 12.89 -10.60
N ALA A 7 10.40 12.47 -11.85
CA ALA A 7 10.75 11.13 -12.31
C ALA A 7 12.26 10.88 -12.21
N SER A 8 13.06 11.88 -12.60
CA SER A 8 14.53 11.82 -12.48
C SER A 8 14.96 11.73 -11.00
N LEU A 9 14.38 12.55 -10.12
CA LEU A 9 14.64 12.49 -8.68
C LEU A 9 14.21 11.16 -8.04
N ALA A 10 13.15 10.56 -8.55
CA ALA A 10 12.65 9.25 -8.10
C ALA A 10 13.39 8.06 -8.70
N ASN A 11 14.41 8.33 -9.57
CA ASN A 11 15.13 7.31 -10.34
C ASN A 11 14.17 6.37 -11.08
N THR A 12 13.16 6.97 -11.75
CA THR A 12 12.17 6.25 -12.54
C THR A 12 12.76 5.90 -13.89
N SER A 13 12.69 4.65 -14.31
CA SER A 13 13.05 4.19 -15.64
C SER A 13 11.82 3.90 -16.50
N ALA A 14 11.96 4.03 -17.81
CA ALA A 14 10.89 3.73 -18.76
C ALA A 14 10.46 2.25 -18.69
N ASP A 15 11.40 1.34 -18.43
CA ASP A 15 11.19 -0.09 -18.48
C ASP A 15 11.00 -0.75 -17.09
N GLY A 16 11.42 -0.07 -16.01
CA GLY A 16 11.46 -0.66 -14.67
C GLY A 16 10.59 0.06 -13.63
N GLY A 17 9.90 1.14 -14.02
CA GLY A 17 9.10 1.94 -13.08
C GLY A 17 9.93 2.69 -12.03
N THR A 18 9.33 3.03 -10.90
CA THR A 18 9.95 3.82 -9.84
C THR A 18 10.45 2.92 -8.70
N ASN A 19 11.73 2.99 -8.39
CA ASN A 19 12.27 2.35 -7.20
C ASN A 19 11.85 3.13 -5.95
N THR A 20 10.98 2.55 -5.13
CA THR A 20 10.41 3.21 -3.95
C THR A 20 11.44 3.52 -2.86
N ALA A 21 12.52 2.75 -2.75
CA ALA A 21 13.61 3.03 -1.81
C ALA A 21 14.44 4.24 -2.28
N ALA A 22 14.82 4.28 -3.56
CA ALA A 22 15.49 5.42 -4.17
C ALA A 22 14.60 6.69 -4.12
N MET A 23 13.30 6.53 -4.35
CA MET A 23 12.33 7.60 -4.20
C MET A 23 12.32 8.14 -2.76
N ALA A 24 12.31 7.29 -1.74
CA ALA A 24 12.30 7.71 -0.34
C ALA A 24 13.57 8.49 0.06
N GLU A 25 14.74 8.09 -0.46
CA GLU A 25 15.99 8.83 -0.24
C GLU A 25 16.00 10.20 -0.94
N ASN A 26 15.52 10.25 -2.17
CA ASN A 26 15.48 11.48 -2.95
C ASN A 26 14.37 12.43 -2.46
N LEU A 27 13.27 11.91 -1.94
CA LEU A 27 12.22 12.71 -1.28
C LEU A 27 12.73 13.44 -0.04
N LYS A 28 13.79 12.96 0.64
CA LYS A 28 14.47 13.72 1.70
C LYS A 28 15.10 15.00 1.15
N LYS A 29 15.71 14.95 -0.02
CA LYS A 29 16.30 16.13 -0.70
C LYS A 29 15.21 17.13 -1.13
N ILE A 30 14.09 16.62 -1.66
CA ILE A 30 12.90 17.42 -1.98
C ILE A 30 12.32 18.02 -0.70
N GLY A 31 12.22 17.24 0.37
CA GLY A 31 11.70 17.66 1.66
C GLY A 31 12.45 18.89 2.21
N THR A 32 13.76 18.89 2.11
CA THR A 32 14.57 20.05 2.52
C THR A 32 14.29 21.29 1.68
N ARG A 33 14.19 21.13 0.34
CA ARG A 33 13.94 22.25 -0.60
C ARG A 33 12.54 22.85 -0.44
N PHE A 34 11.51 22.05 -0.16
CA PHE A 34 10.12 22.49 -0.09
C PHE A 34 9.57 22.55 1.35
N GLN A 35 10.42 22.41 2.35
CA GLN A 35 10.02 22.35 3.76
C GLN A 35 8.93 21.29 4.02
N ILE A 36 9.10 20.12 3.42
CA ILE A 36 8.20 18.98 3.60
C ILE A 36 8.95 17.88 4.36
N ARG A 37 8.24 17.16 5.22
CA ARG A 37 8.72 15.94 5.83
C ARG A 37 7.85 14.76 5.43
N ILE A 38 8.48 13.61 5.28
CA ILE A 38 7.79 12.33 5.07
C ILE A 38 7.60 11.66 6.43
N LYS A 39 6.37 11.27 6.71
CA LYS A 39 6.04 10.44 7.87
C LYS A 39 5.61 9.07 7.39
N VAL A 40 6.33 8.03 7.80
CA VAL A 40 5.93 6.64 7.59
C VAL A 40 4.87 6.31 8.63
N LEU A 41 3.70 5.86 8.19
CA LEU A 41 2.62 5.41 9.06
C LEU A 41 2.79 3.93 9.40
N ASP A 42 3.10 3.12 8.38
CA ASP A 42 3.51 1.73 8.51
C ASP A 42 4.34 1.27 7.30
N SER A 43 5.06 0.18 7.47
CA SER A 43 5.83 -0.46 6.41
C SER A 43 6.10 -1.92 6.77
N LEU A 44 5.81 -2.81 5.85
CA LEU A 44 6.18 -4.23 5.96
C LEU A 44 7.63 -4.51 5.52
N ALA A 45 8.37 -3.48 5.11
CA ALA A 45 9.76 -3.65 4.65
C ALA A 45 10.71 -4.08 5.77
N ASN A 46 10.34 -3.89 7.07
CA ASN A 46 11.16 -4.40 8.15
C ASN A 46 10.83 -5.87 8.47
N SER A 47 11.86 -6.61 8.80
CA SER A 47 11.78 -8.05 9.06
C SER A 47 10.85 -8.44 10.22
N ARG A 48 10.65 -7.56 11.20
CA ARG A 48 9.74 -7.80 12.34
C ARG A 48 8.29 -7.78 11.90
N ASP A 49 7.89 -6.76 11.14
CA ASP A 49 6.50 -6.58 10.72
C ASP A 49 6.12 -7.63 9.67
N PHE A 50 7.06 -7.99 8.82
CA PHE A 50 6.87 -9.11 7.89
C PHE A 50 6.66 -10.44 8.62
N ARG A 51 7.49 -10.79 9.63
CA ARG A 51 7.27 -12.00 10.43
C ARG A 51 5.94 -11.99 11.18
N ASN A 52 5.50 -10.82 11.66
CA ASN A 52 4.18 -10.69 12.29
C ASN A 52 3.05 -10.95 11.28
N LEU A 53 3.19 -10.44 10.06
CA LEU A 53 2.26 -10.73 8.98
C LEU A 53 2.20 -12.24 8.67
N LEU A 54 3.35 -12.90 8.51
CA LEU A 54 3.40 -14.34 8.24
C LEU A 54 2.72 -15.17 9.33
N LYS A 55 2.96 -14.84 10.60
CA LYS A 55 2.29 -15.50 11.73
C LYS A 55 0.77 -15.31 11.67
N ALA A 56 0.30 -14.12 11.33
CA ALA A 56 -1.13 -13.83 11.18
C ALA A 56 -1.71 -14.56 9.96
N TYR A 57 -1.00 -14.54 8.83
CA TYR A 57 -1.36 -15.25 7.62
C TYR A 57 -1.50 -16.75 7.85
N ASN A 58 -0.50 -17.40 8.45
CA ASN A 58 -0.51 -18.84 8.71
C ASN A 58 -1.63 -19.26 9.68
N ARG A 59 -1.98 -18.42 10.66
CA ARG A 59 -3.17 -18.64 11.51
C ARG A 59 -4.47 -18.55 10.72
N ALA A 60 -4.58 -17.58 9.81
CA ALA A 60 -5.74 -17.42 8.95
C ALA A 60 -5.85 -18.57 7.93
N ALA A 61 -4.73 -18.96 7.31
CA ALA A 61 -4.65 -20.09 6.39
C ALA A 61 -5.15 -21.38 7.07
N SER A 62 -4.72 -21.66 8.31
CA SER A 62 -5.21 -22.82 9.08
C SER A 62 -6.73 -22.78 9.28
N LYS A 63 -7.31 -21.62 9.60
CA LYS A 63 -8.77 -21.47 9.75
C LYS A 63 -9.52 -21.71 8.45
N LEU A 64 -8.97 -21.31 7.32
CA LEU A 64 -9.55 -21.46 5.99
C LEU A 64 -9.19 -22.80 5.34
N LYS A 65 -8.41 -23.65 5.99
CA LYS A 65 -7.88 -24.93 5.45
C LYS A 65 -7.10 -24.71 4.15
N LYS A 66 -6.31 -23.61 4.09
CA LYS A 66 -5.45 -23.27 2.97
C LYS A 66 -3.98 -23.49 3.33
N GLU A 67 -3.14 -23.47 2.31
CA GLU A 67 -1.70 -23.69 2.43
C GLU A 67 -1.04 -22.59 3.26
N LYS A 68 -0.06 -22.97 4.07
CA LYS A 68 0.77 -22.06 4.87
C LYS A 68 2.05 -21.73 4.13
N VAL A 69 2.62 -20.58 4.45
CA VAL A 69 3.93 -20.18 3.96
C VAL A 69 4.98 -20.53 5.02
N GLU A 70 6.01 -21.28 4.62
CA GLU A 70 7.05 -21.78 5.54
C GLU A 70 8.28 -20.87 5.58
N ASN A 71 8.63 -20.20 4.46
CA ASN A 71 9.85 -19.40 4.38
C ASN A 71 9.65 -17.99 4.92
N GLU A 72 10.14 -17.74 6.13
CA GLU A 72 10.03 -16.44 6.82
C GLU A 72 10.93 -15.35 6.22
N HIS A 73 11.83 -15.68 5.30
CA HIS A 73 12.81 -14.75 4.72
C HIS A 73 12.56 -14.42 3.25
N ASP A 74 11.62 -15.12 2.61
CA ASP A 74 11.29 -14.92 1.20
C ASP A 74 10.12 -13.94 1.03
N TRP A 75 10.43 -12.65 1.04
CA TRP A 75 9.46 -11.60 0.78
C TRP A 75 8.78 -11.73 -0.58
N SER A 76 9.54 -11.97 -1.64
CA SER A 76 9.02 -12.04 -3.00
C SER A 76 8.14 -13.28 -3.17
N GLY A 77 8.64 -14.45 -2.78
CA GLY A 77 7.90 -15.69 -2.86
C GLY A 77 6.62 -15.69 -2.02
N PHE A 78 6.62 -14.99 -0.88
CA PHE A 78 5.39 -14.77 -0.11
C PHE A 78 4.32 -14.07 -0.95
N TRP A 79 4.65 -12.90 -1.54
CA TRP A 79 3.68 -12.12 -2.29
C TRP A 79 3.28 -12.79 -3.61
N ASP A 80 4.17 -13.55 -4.23
CA ASP A 80 3.88 -14.31 -5.43
C ASP A 80 2.86 -15.45 -5.19
N ASN A 81 2.79 -15.96 -3.97
CA ASN A 81 1.92 -17.08 -3.60
C ASN A 81 0.80 -16.73 -2.61
N ALA A 82 0.77 -15.51 -2.07
CA ALA A 82 -0.21 -15.11 -1.08
C ALA A 82 -1.66 -15.21 -1.61
N ASP A 83 -2.52 -15.82 -0.79
CA ASP A 83 -3.96 -15.92 -1.06
C ASP A 83 -4.70 -14.69 -0.50
N GLY A 84 -5.51 -14.03 -1.34
CA GLY A 84 -6.22 -12.81 -0.98
C GLY A 84 -7.22 -12.98 0.16
N GLU A 85 -7.93 -14.11 0.22
CA GLU A 85 -8.90 -14.38 1.29
C GLU A 85 -8.18 -14.62 2.63
N VAL A 86 -7.04 -15.31 2.59
CA VAL A 86 -6.21 -15.50 3.79
C VAL A 86 -5.67 -14.16 4.29
N LEU A 87 -5.20 -13.31 3.38
CA LEU A 87 -4.72 -11.96 3.74
C LEU A 87 -5.84 -11.09 4.33
N LYS A 88 -7.04 -11.11 3.74
CA LYS A 88 -8.21 -10.40 4.29
C LYS A 88 -8.51 -10.85 5.71
N LEU A 89 -8.59 -12.15 5.95
CA LEU A 89 -8.84 -12.69 7.28
C LEU A 89 -7.72 -12.33 8.27
N ALA A 90 -6.46 -12.39 7.82
CA ALA A 90 -5.30 -12.09 8.67
C ALA A 90 -5.23 -10.63 9.09
N ARG A 91 -5.63 -9.69 8.21
CA ARG A 91 -5.36 -8.25 8.35
C ARG A 91 -6.60 -7.39 8.56
N ALA A 92 -7.78 -7.86 8.12
CA ALA A 92 -9.05 -7.17 8.19
C ALA A 92 -10.19 -8.05 8.76
N GLY A 93 -9.84 -9.17 9.39
CA GLY A 93 -10.80 -10.17 9.90
C GLY A 93 -11.56 -9.73 11.15
N SER A 94 -11.28 -8.53 11.69
CA SER A 94 -12.04 -7.97 12.82
C SER A 94 -12.25 -6.46 12.65
N PRO A 95 -13.35 -5.90 13.19
CA PRO A 95 -13.59 -4.45 13.16
C PRO A 95 -12.42 -3.65 13.72
N SER A 96 -11.81 -4.09 14.82
CA SER A 96 -10.69 -3.39 15.45
C SER A 96 -9.42 -3.33 14.58
N GLN A 97 -9.21 -4.28 13.68
CA GLN A 97 -8.12 -4.22 12.70
C GLN A 97 -8.41 -3.16 11.64
N VAL A 98 -9.63 -3.13 11.14
CA VAL A 98 -10.10 -2.15 10.15
C VAL A 98 -10.03 -0.74 10.73
N ASP A 99 -10.58 -0.53 11.93
CA ASP A 99 -10.58 0.77 12.62
C ASP A 99 -9.16 1.27 12.86
N ARG A 100 -8.26 0.42 13.31
CA ARG A 100 -6.85 0.77 13.51
C ARG A 100 -6.21 1.22 12.21
N TRP A 101 -6.48 0.53 11.11
CA TRP A 101 -5.95 0.86 9.81
C TRP A 101 -6.47 2.21 9.31
N LEU A 102 -7.79 2.46 9.43
CA LEU A 102 -8.43 3.71 9.05
C LEU A 102 -7.97 4.88 9.93
N ASN A 103 -7.90 4.68 11.24
CA ASN A 103 -7.50 5.73 12.18
C ASN A 103 -6.07 6.23 11.93
N ALA A 104 -5.21 5.42 11.33
CA ALA A 104 -3.87 5.85 10.94
C ALA A 104 -3.88 6.85 9.76
N ILE A 105 -4.86 6.80 8.87
CA ILE A 105 -4.96 7.69 7.69
C ILE A 105 -5.99 8.81 7.86
N ARG A 106 -7.02 8.60 8.68
CA ARG A 106 -8.15 9.52 8.87
C ARG A 106 -7.73 10.99 9.08
N PRO A 107 -6.80 11.32 10.01
CA PRO A 107 -6.47 12.71 10.25
C PRO A 107 -5.84 13.41 9.03
N TYR A 108 -5.19 12.67 8.16
CA TYR A 108 -4.58 13.20 6.94
C TYR A 108 -5.62 13.43 5.86
N ILE A 109 -6.44 12.42 5.58
CA ILE A 109 -7.51 12.52 4.58
C ILE A 109 -8.49 13.64 4.95
N MET A 110 -8.89 13.75 6.21
CA MET A 110 -9.76 14.84 6.68
C MET A 110 -9.11 16.22 6.58
N ALA A 111 -7.78 16.29 6.56
CA ALA A 111 -7.02 17.52 6.33
C ALA A 111 -6.71 17.78 4.84
N GLY A 112 -7.26 16.98 3.92
CA GLY A 112 -7.00 17.08 2.48
C GLY A 112 -5.59 16.61 2.07
N ILE A 113 -4.91 15.84 2.92
CA ILE A 113 -3.56 15.33 2.66
C ILE A 113 -3.67 13.88 2.16
N PRO A 114 -3.35 13.60 0.88
CA PRO A 114 -3.38 12.24 0.37
C PRO A 114 -2.28 11.38 1.01
N VAL A 115 -2.56 10.08 1.09
CA VAL A 115 -1.62 9.11 1.67
C VAL A 115 -1.00 8.28 0.55
N PHE A 116 0.33 8.30 0.45
CA PHE A 116 1.08 7.38 -0.40
C PHE A 116 0.87 5.95 0.09
N TRP A 117 0.43 5.10 -0.80
CA TRP A 117 -0.02 3.75 -0.48
C TRP A 117 0.71 2.73 -1.35
N SER A 118 1.68 2.07 -0.75
CA SER A 118 2.37 0.95 -1.37
C SER A 118 1.51 -0.31 -1.27
N VAL A 119 1.31 -0.98 -2.40
CA VAL A 119 0.43 -2.15 -2.54
C VAL A 119 1.12 -3.27 -3.28
N GLN A 120 0.58 -4.48 -3.09
CA GLN A 120 0.90 -5.63 -3.93
C GLN A 120 -0.28 -5.91 -4.86
N LEU A 121 -0.04 -5.82 -6.17
CA LEU A 121 -1.03 -6.08 -7.22
C LEU A 121 -1.27 -7.59 -7.43
N GLY A 122 -2.37 -7.92 -8.10
CA GLY A 122 -2.68 -9.29 -8.54
C GLY A 122 -3.11 -10.25 -7.44
N ILE A 123 -3.36 -9.77 -6.22
CA ILE A 123 -3.79 -10.58 -5.07
C ILE A 123 -5.30 -10.56 -4.91
N VAL A 124 -5.91 -9.41 -5.07
CA VAL A 124 -7.37 -9.22 -4.99
C VAL A 124 -7.90 -8.78 -6.35
N PRO A 125 -9.14 -9.16 -6.72
CA PRO A 125 -9.76 -8.68 -7.94
C PRO A 125 -9.96 -7.17 -7.89
N GLU A 126 -9.61 -6.47 -8.96
CA GLU A 126 -9.91 -5.04 -9.10
C GLU A 126 -10.86 -4.81 -10.29
N PRO A 127 -11.86 -3.89 -10.14
CA PRO A 127 -12.67 -3.47 -11.26
C PRO A 127 -11.78 -2.77 -12.30
N LEU A 128 -12.13 -2.90 -13.57
CA LEU A 128 -11.31 -2.64 -14.74
C LEU A 128 -10.20 -3.71 -14.86
N ARG A 129 -10.47 -4.69 -15.71
CA ARG A 129 -9.59 -5.85 -15.99
C ARG A 129 -8.28 -5.42 -16.67
N LEU A 130 -7.45 -4.70 -15.93
CA LEU A 130 -6.06 -4.62 -16.28
C LEU A 130 -5.45 -5.98 -15.97
N SER A 131 -4.66 -6.50 -16.89
CA SER A 131 -3.84 -7.70 -16.63
C SER A 131 -2.95 -7.40 -15.43
N GLN A 132 -3.41 -7.80 -14.25
CA GLN A 132 -2.68 -7.55 -13.01
C GLN A 132 -1.68 -8.67 -12.82
N THR A 133 -0.50 -8.51 -13.38
CA THR A 133 0.67 -9.25 -12.92
C THR A 133 0.94 -8.92 -11.46
N ARG A 134 1.29 -9.93 -10.69
CA ARG A 134 1.73 -9.72 -9.31
C ARG A 134 2.97 -8.82 -9.28
N GLY A 135 2.95 -7.83 -8.39
CA GLY A 135 4.06 -6.88 -8.27
C GLY A 135 3.75 -5.72 -7.35
N GLY A 136 4.81 -5.07 -6.86
CA GLY A 136 4.67 -3.86 -6.05
C GLY A 136 4.21 -2.67 -6.89
N HIS A 137 3.36 -1.83 -6.32
CA HIS A 137 2.87 -0.61 -6.96
C HIS A 137 2.61 0.50 -5.94
N LEU A 138 2.64 1.75 -6.39
CA LEU A 138 2.39 2.93 -5.55
C LEU A 138 1.13 3.65 -6.02
N ARG A 139 0.22 3.92 -5.09
CA ARG A 139 -1.06 4.62 -5.27
C ARG A 139 -1.19 5.77 -4.28
N LEU A 140 -2.22 6.60 -4.45
CA LEU A 140 -2.61 7.62 -3.49
C LEU A 140 -3.98 7.30 -2.92
N ILE A 141 -4.09 7.16 -1.60
CA ILE A 141 -5.40 7.19 -0.93
C ILE A 141 -5.83 8.65 -0.88
N ILE A 142 -7.03 8.93 -1.39
CA ILE A 142 -7.63 10.26 -1.46
C ILE A 142 -8.92 10.36 -0.65
N GLY A 143 -9.48 9.22 -0.21
CA GLY A 143 -10.71 9.18 0.56
C GLY A 143 -11.04 7.80 1.10
N PHE A 144 -12.12 7.73 1.86
CA PHE A 144 -12.77 6.48 2.30
C PHE A 144 -14.25 6.75 2.60
N ASP A 145 -15.08 5.72 2.43
CA ASP A 145 -16.49 5.70 2.79
C ASP A 145 -16.71 4.61 3.85
N GLU A 146 -17.04 5.02 5.07
CA GLU A 146 -17.21 4.09 6.20
C GLU A 146 -18.53 3.32 6.13
N GLU A 147 -19.58 3.91 5.56
CA GLU A 147 -20.88 3.26 5.41
C GLU A 147 -20.80 2.16 4.35
N LYS A 148 -20.22 2.46 3.20
CA LYS A 148 -19.97 1.49 2.12
C LYS A 148 -18.79 0.56 2.40
N LYS A 149 -17.95 0.88 3.39
CA LYS A 149 -16.68 0.18 3.68
C LYS A 149 -15.76 0.13 2.47
N THR A 150 -15.60 1.25 1.77
CA THR A 150 -14.73 1.39 0.61
C THR A 150 -13.59 2.37 0.85
N LEU A 151 -12.46 2.11 0.19
CA LEU A 151 -11.33 3.03 0.08
C LEU A 151 -11.40 3.70 -1.28
N ILE A 152 -11.18 5.03 -1.32
CA ILE A 152 -11.11 5.82 -2.55
C ILE A 152 -9.64 6.14 -2.81
N PHE A 153 -9.16 5.82 -4.00
CA PHE A 153 -7.75 5.98 -4.35
C PHE A 153 -7.54 6.44 -5.78
N SER A 154 -6.41 7.08 -6.02
CA SER A 154 -5.93 7.46 -7.34
C SER A 154 -4.75 6.59 -7.76
N ASP A 155 -4.69 6.31 -9.06
CA ASP A 155 -3.64 5.50 -9.67
C ASP A 155 -3.00 6.26 -10.83
N SER A 156 -1.75 5.93 -11.17
CA SER A 156 -0.96 6.63 -12.19
C SER A 156 -1.21 6.14 -13.63
N TRP A 157 -2.17 5.25 -13.86
CA TRP A 157 -2.39 4.59 -15.16
C TRP A 157 -3.30 5.37 -16.13
N GLY A 158 -3.37 6.69 -15.98
CA GLY A 158 -4.10 7.58 -16.89
C GLY A 158 -5.44 8.06 -16.35
N ALA A 159 -6.16 8.84 -17.17
CA ALA A 159 -7.35 9.59 -16.76
C ALA A 159 -8.49 8.72 -16.20
N ALA A 160 -8.66 7.50 -16.69
CA ALA A 160 -9.67 6.57 -16.19
C ALA A 160 -9.36 6.00 -14.79
N HIS A 161 -8.18 6.29 -14.23
CA HIS A 161 -7.70 5.76 -12.96
C HIS A 161 -7.47 6.82 -11.89
N THR A 162 -7.92 8.04 -12.13
CA THR A 162 -7.76 9.19 -11.20
C THR A 162 -8.57 9.04 -9.93
N GLU A 163 -9.71 8.33 -10.01
CA GLU A 163 -10.56 8.02 -8.86
C GLU A 163 -11.14 6.62 -9.02
N LYS A 164 -10.79 5.75 -8.10
CA LYS A 164 -11.21 4.35 -8.04
C LYS A 164 -11.64 4.00 -6.63
N GLU A 165 -12.52 3.03 -6.52
CA GLU A 165 -12.94 2.48 -5.22
C GLU A 165 -12.59 1.00 -5.13
N MET A 166 -12.31 0.54 -3.93
CA MET A 166 -12.22 -0.89 -3.61
C MET A 166 -12.72 -1.17 -2.19
N PRO A 167 -13.18 -2.41 -1.92
CA PRO A 167 -13.51 -2.83 -0.57
C PRO A 167 -12.35 -2.59 0.40
N LEU A 168 -12.65 -2.02 1.56
CA LEU A 168 -11.63 -1.68 2.55
C LEU A 168 -10.82 -2.90 3.01
N ALA A 169 -11.48 -4.07 3.13
CA ALA A 169 -10.80 -5.32 3.46
C ALA A 169 -9.77 -5.74 2.41
N ASP A 170 -10.07 -5.52 1.12
CA ASP A 170 -9.15 -5.78 0.02
C ASP A 170 -7.97 -4.80 0.04
N ALA A 171 -8.25 -3.51 0.26
CA ALA A 171 -7.21 -2.50 0.40
C ALA A 171 -6.24 -2.82 1.54
N ILE A 172 -6.76 -3.21 2.71
CA ILE A 172 -5.95 -3.61 3.87
C ILE A 172 -5.12 -4.86 3.55
N ALA A 173 -5.71 -5.84 2.86
CA ALA A 173 -5.04 -7.09 2.49
C ALA A 173 -3.78 -6.84 1.65
N ILE A 174 -3.85 -5.97 0.64
CA ILE A 174 -2.76 -5.71 -0.30
C ILE A 174 -1.77 -4.62 0.14
N THR A 175 -2.03 -3.91 1.24
CA THR A 175 -1.14 -2.83 1.74
C THR A 175 0.23 -3.38 2.14
N THR A 176 1.29 -2.81 1.61
CA THR A 176 2.68 -3.09 2.01
C THR A 176 3.32 -1.94 2.77
N GLY A 177 2.78 -0.72 2.65
CA GLY A 177 3.23 0.45 3.39
C GLY A 177 2.37 1.69 3.12
N ARG A 178 2.41 2.64 4.06
CA ARG A 178 1.73 3.94 3.93
C ARG A 178 2.61 5.06 4.44
N GLN A 179 2.60 6.19 3.74
CA GLN A 179 3.41 7.36 4.07
C GLN A 179 2.62 8.63 3.74
N VAL A 180 2.92 9.70 4.43
CA VAL A 180 2.36 11.04 4.13
C VAL A 180 3.45 12.06 3.98
N MET A 181 3.25 13.01 3.08
CA MET A 181 4.03 14.24 3.04
C MET A 181 3.27 15.33 3.77
N GLN A 182 3.95 16.03 4.66
CA GLN A 182 3.36 17.12 5.41
C GLN A 182 4.39 18.25 5.58
N PRO A 183 3.97 19.51 5.80
CA PRO A 183 4.89 20.59 6.05
C PRO A 183 5.86 20.26 7.19
N SER A 184 7.11 20.62 7.03
CA SER A 184 8.06 20.66 8.14
C SER A 184 7.66 21.81 9.05
N LYS A 185 7.44 21.53 10.32
CA LYS A 185 7.26 22.61 11.30
C LYS A 185 8.60 23.27 11.58
#